data_b9ddae0b0e73df33d4eba479884cee44
#
_entry.id   b9ddae0b0e73df33d4eba479884cee44
#
_cell.length_a   1.000
_cell.length_b   1.000
_cell.length_c   1.000
_cell.angle_alpha   90.00
_cell.angle_beta   90.00
_cell.angle_gamma   90.00
#
_symmetry.space_group_name_H-M   'P 1'
#
loop_
_entity.id
_entity.type
_entity.pdbx_description
1 polymer ?
#
loop_
_entity_poly.entity_id
_entity_poly.type
_entity_poly.pdbx_seq_one_letter_code
_entity_poly.pdbx_strand_id
1 'polypeptide(L)'
;MARPNPVMQADDAKQELAEAMGRGRGMFLSIGLFSIFVNLLMLTGPLFMLQVYDRVLGSRSEATLTALFVLVALLYGLMGVLDYARGRVAARVGAKFQAELDGRVFDALLRRGVAPAERARPATGLKDLESIQRFLGAPVLFAIFDMPWTPIFIFAIFIFHPLLGWLAVAGGVFLIFVTLMNQVLTSKPVKEAHAAAAFSDAFAEGAREQSELVQGLGMRPAVLDRWKQTRDRALASSVSSSDLTGTFTTITKTFRFFLQSAMLALGAYLVLQNELTPGAMIAGSILMGRALAPVEQAIGGWPMFQRARQGWASLKDLLTRTPAIPPVTQLPTPRAILEAYQVTVVPPGEQVATLRMLSFRLEEGTAM
;
A
#
# COMPACT_ATOMS: atom_id res chain seq x y z
N MET A 1 3.93 -40.13 -4.36
CA MET A 1 3.22 -39.11 -3.53
C MET A 1 2.23 -38.38 -4.41
N ALA A 2 0.93 -38.43 -4.08
CA ALA A 2 -0.11 -37.74 -4.83
C ALA A 2 0.12 -36.21 -4.72
N ARG A 3 0.09 -35.50 -5.86
CA ARG A 3 0.16 -34.02 -5.86
C ARG A 3 -1.07 -33.49 -5.12
N PRO A 4 -0.93 -32.68 -4.06
CA PRO A 4 -2.07 -32.10 -3.37
C PRO A 4 -2.91 -31.27 -4.34
N ASN A 5 -4.21 -31.25 -4.09
CA ASN A 5 -5.20 -30.56 -4.94
C ASN A 5 -4.87 -29.05 -5.00
N PRO A 6 -4.71 -28.42 -6.19
CA PRO A 6 -4.33 -27.01 -6.31
C PRO A 6 -5.33 -26.04 -5.65
N VAL A 7 -6.59 -26.43 -5.48
CA VAL A 7 -7.60 -25.64 -4.77
C VAL A 7 -7.31 -25.57 -3.27
N MET A 8 -6.95 -26.70 -2.64
CA MET A 8 -6.55 -26.72 -1.22
C MET A 8 -5.32 -25.86 -0.97
N GLN A 9 -4.30 -25.93 -1.84
CA GLN A 9 -3.08 -25.12 -1.69
C GLN A 9 -3.34 -23.60 -1.82
N ALA A 10 -4.29 -23.20 -2.67
CA ALA A 10 -4.67 -21.80 -2.81
C ALA A 10 -5.43 -21.25 -1.58
N ASP A 11 -6.17 -22.09 -0.90
CA ASP A 11 -6.87 -21.71 0.33
C ASP A 11 -5.91 -21.66 1.52
N ASP A 12 -4.95 -22.58 1.61
CA ASP A 12 -3.89 -22.57 2.62
C ASP A 12 -3.03 -21.30 2.53
N ALA A 13 -2.61 -20.88 1.31
CA ALA A 13 -1.85 -19.65 1.10
C ALA A 13 -2.65 -18.39 1.45
N LYS A 14 -3.96 -18.37 1.17
CA LYS A 14 -4.84 -17.27 1.61
C LYS A 14 -4.94 -17.19 3.13
N GLN A 15 -5.09 -18.35 3.76
CA GLN A 15 -5.19 -18.43 5.21
C GLN A 15 -3.91 -18.00 5.89
N GLU A 16 -2.74 -18.42 5.40
CA GLU A 16 -1.42 -18.01 5.90
C GLU A 16 -1.26 -16.47 5.86
N LEU A 17 -1.59 -15.83 4.72
CA LEU A 17 -1.57 -14.37 4.59
C LEU A 17 -2.61 -13.66 5.48
N ALA A 18 -3.81 -14.24 5.59
CA ALA A 18 -4.88 -13.68 6.42
C ALA A 18 -4.56 -13.79 7.91
N GLU A 19 -3.92 -14.88 8.35
CA GLU A 19 -3.47 -15.06 9.74
C GLU A 19 -2.36 -14.07 10.09
N ALA A 20 -1.37 -13.87 9.20
CA ALA A 20 -0.32 -12.87 9.41
C ALA A 20 -0.93 -11.46 9.55
N MET A 21 -1.90 -11.09 8.71
CA MET A 21 -2.63 -9.83 8.83
C MET A 21 -3.49 -9.79 10.08
N GLY A 22 -4.11 -10.92 10.44
CA GLY A 22 -5.01 -11.08 11.58
C GLY A 22 -4.33 -10.87 12.94
N ARG A 23 -3.05 -11.23 13.07
CA ARG A 23 -2.24 -10.97 14.27
C ARG A 23 -2.02 -9.48 14.56
N GLY A 24 -2.26 -8.62 13.56
CA GLY A 24 -2.27 -7.16 13.69
C GLY A 24 -3.62 -6.55 14.07
N ARG A 25 -4.71 -7.33 14.23
CA ARG A 25 -6.09 -6.80 14.43
C ARG A 25 -6.20 -5.81 15.59
N GLY A 26 -5.57 -6.08 16.73
CA GLY A 26 -5.58 -5.15 17.87
C GLY A 26 -4.95 -3.80 17.52
N MET A 27 -3.88 -3.78 16.73
CA MET A 27 -3.24 -2.54 16.28
C MET A 27 -4.12 -1.80 15.26
N PHE A 28 -4.81 -2.50 14.35
CA PHE A 28 -5.79 -1.86 13.44
C PHE A 28 -6.96 -1.24 14.21
N LEU A 29 -7.45 -1.91 15.25
CA LEU A 29 -8.48 -1.33 16.14
C LEU A 29 -7.97 -0.07 16.85
N SER A 30 -6.71 -0.07 17.32
CA SER A 30 -6.10 1.13 17.90
C SER A 30 -5.98 2.28 16.90
N ILE A 31 -5.59 2.00 15.65
CA ILE A 31 -5.57 3.00 14.56
C ILE A 31 -6.97 3.56 14.33
N GLY A 32 -7.99 2.71 14.26
CA GLY A 32 -9.39 3.13 14.12
C GLY A 32 -9.85 4.00 15.28
N LEU A 33 -9.54 3.61 16.52
CA LEU A 33 -9.88 4.40 17.72
C LEU A 33 -9.19 5.78 17.70
N PHE A 34 -7.90 5.84 17.40
CA PHE A 34 -7.19 7.10 17.27
C PHE A 34 -7.76 7.97 16.14
N SER A 35 -8.14 7.35 15.00
CA SER A 35 -8.81 8.08 13.91
C SER A 35 -10.13 8.70 14.34
N ILE A 36 -10.91 8.05 15.20
CA ILE A 36 -12.14 8.64 15.76
C ILE A 36 -11.82 9.94 16.50
N PHE A 37 -10.88 9.89 17.45
CA PHE A 37 -10.53 11.08 18.23
C PHE A 37 -9.87 12.17 17.37
N VAL A 38 -8.98 11.81 16.45
CA VAL A 38 -8.34 12.78 15.54
C VAL A 38 -9.39 13.48 14.68
N ASN A 39 -10.34 12.75 14.11
CA ASN A 39 -11.40 13.34 13.27
C ASN A 39 -12.37 14.20 14.11
N LEU A 40 -12.70 13.83 15.35
CA LEU A 40 -13.46 14.70 16.27
C LEU A 40 -12.69 15.98 16.60
N LEU A 41 -11.39 15.87 16.90
CA LEU A 41 -10.56 17.04 17.19
C LEU A 41 -10.34 17.93 15.96
N MET A 42 -10.49 17.42 14.74
CA MET A 42 -10.48 18.24 13.52
C MET A 42 -11.63 19.24 13.44
N LEU A 43 -12.74 19.02 14.19
CA LEU A 43 -13.83 19.98 14.31
C LEU A 43 -13.46 21.22 15.16
N THR A 44 -12.39 21.15 15.93
CA THR A 44 -11.91 22.28 16.77
C THR A 44 -11.71 23.55 15.96
N GLY A 45 -11.11 23.46 14.76
CA GLY A 45 -10.89 24.64 13.90
C GLY A 45 -12.17 25.33 13.44
N PRO A 46 -13.11 24.61 12.81
CA PRO A 46 -14.42 25.14 12.45
C PRO A 46 -15.17 25.74 13.62
N LEU A 47 -15.22 25.06 14.79
CA LEU A 47 -15.90 25.54 15.99
C LEU A 47 -15.23 26.78 16.57
N PHE A 48 -13.91 26.84 16.56
CA PHE A 48 -13.18 28.03 16.99
C PHE A 48 -13.50 29.23 16.10
N MET A 49 -13.48 29.05 14.77
CA MET A 49 -13.80 30.13 13.82
C MET A 49 -15.23 30.64 14.04
N LEU A 50 -16.19 29.72 14.22
CA LEU A 50 -17.57 30.06 14.51
C LEU A 50 -17.68 30.92 15.79
N GLN A 51 -17.02 30.51 16.88
CA GLN A 51 -17.03 31.25 18.12
C GLN A 51 -16.34 32.62 18.03
N VAL A 52 -15.23 32.68 17.28
CA VAL A 52 -14.50 33.96 17.11
C VAL A 52 -15.35 34.96 16.34
N TYR A 53 -15.90 34.55 15.17
CA TYR A 53 -16.65 35.49 14.33
C TYR A 53 -18.00 35.86 14.89
N ASP A 54 -18.75 34.94 15.48
CA ASP A 54 -20.11 35.18 15.91
C ASP A 54 -20.20 35.75 17.34
N ARG A 55 -19.19 35.46 18.19
CA ARG A 55 -19.24 35.86 19.60
C ARG A 55 -18.12 36.80 20.01
N VAL A 56 -16.85 36.47 19.72
CA VAL A 56 -15.72 37.26 20.20
C VAL A 56 -15.65 38.62 19.53
N LEU A 57 -15.77 38.67 18.20
CA LEU A 57 -15.75 39.93 17.44
C LEU A 57 -16.94 40.82 17.78
N GLY A 58 -18.13 40.25 18.01
CA GLY A 58 -19.30 41.00 18.44
C GLY A 58 -19.17 41.57 19.83
N SER A 59 -18.61 40.82 20.80
CA SER A 59 -18.43 41.23 22.18
C SER A 59 -17.15 42.04 22.44
N ARG A 60 -16.19 42.03 21.50
CA ARG A 60 -14.85 42.64 21.65
C ARG A 60 -14.10 42.19 22.92
N SER A 61 -14.32 40.94 23.36
CA SER A 61 -13.72 40.40 24.59
C SER A 61 -12.40 39.72 24.34
N GLU A 62 -11.27 40.37 24.67
CA GLU A 62 -9.93 39.81 24.61
C GLU A 62 -9.76 38.58 25.54
N ALA A 63 -10.38 38.61 26.71
CA ALA A 63 -10.33 37.50 27.68
C ALA A 63 -10.94 36.21 27.08
N THR A 64 -12.09 36.34 26.39
CA THR A 64 -12.74 35.22 25.73
C THR A 64 -11.88 34.68 24.57
N LEU A 65 -11.24 35.57 23.78
CA LEU A 65 -10.34 35.19 22.71
C LEU A 65 -9.15 34.38 23.25
N THR A 66 -8.51 34.88 24.31
CA THR A 66 -7.36 34.22 24.93
C THR A 66 -7.76 32.85 25.49
N ALA A 67 -8.88 32.73 26.18
CA ALA A 67 -9.36 31.44 26.71
C ALA A 67 -9.64 30.43 25.57
N LEU A 68 -10.33 30.84 24.51
CA LEU A 68 -10.59 29.99 23.34
C LEU A 68 -9.29 29.57 22.61
N PHE A 69 -8.33 30.49 22.47
CA PHE A 69 -7.04 30.17 21.83
C PHE A 69 -6.24 29.17 22.63
N VAL A 70 -6.16 29.31 23.96
CA VAL A 70 -5.51 28.35 24.86
C VAL A 70 -6.18 26.97 24.74
N LEU A 71 -7.51 26.92 24.74
CA LEU A 71 -8.24 25.66 24.54
C LEU A 71 -7.92 25.01 23.19
N VAL A 72 -7.93 25.79 22.12
CA VAL A 72 -7.59 25.28 20.76
C VAL A 72 -6.15 24.78 20.68
N ALA A 73 -5.20 25.49 21.29
CA ALA A 73 -3.81 25.08 21.34
C ALA A 73 -3.65 23.72 22.06
N LEU A 74 -4.37 23.53 23.18
CA LEU A 74 -4.39 22.27 23.91
C LEU A 74 -4.99 21.13 23.07
N LEU A 75 -6.16 21.38 22.44
CA LEU A 75 -6.84 20.37 21.62
C LEU A 75 -6.02 19.98 20.37
N TYR A 76 -5.36 20.94 19.72
CA TYR A 76 -4.46 20.63 18.61
C TYR A 76 -3.17 19.92 19.08
N GLY A 77 -2.66 20.27 20.27
CA GLY A 77 -1.57 19.53 20.89
C GLY A 77 -1.93 18.06 21.10
N LEU A 78 -3.13 17.81 21.67
CA LEU A 78 -3.67 16.46 21.85
C LEU A 78 -3.85 15.73 20.50
N MET A 79 -4.42 16.42 19.52
CA MET A 79 -4.58 15.87 18.16
C MET A 79 -3.24 15.46 17.56
N GLY A 80 -2.19 16.29 17.69
CA GLY A 80 -0.86 15.98 17.20
C GLY A 80 -0.24 14.75 17.85
N VAL A 81 -0.43 14.59 19.18
CA VAL A 81 0.04 13.38 19.90
C VAL A 81 -0.70 12.13 19.41
N LEU A 82 -2.02 12.19 19.23
CA LEU A 82 -2.80 11.05 18.73
C LEU A 82 -2.45 10.69 17.29
N ASP A 83 -2.26 11.68 16.43
CA ASP A 83 -1.88 11.45 15.03
C ASP A 83 -0.47 10.84 14.93
N TYR A 84 0.47 11.34 15.75
CA TYR A 84 1.80 10.73 15.89
C TYR A 84 1.74 9.27 16.37
N ALA A 85 0.92 9.00 17.41
CA ALA A 85 0.75 7.64 17.93
C ALA A 85 0.14 6.72 16.86
N ARG A 86 -0.88 7.19 16.13
CA ARG A 86 -1.51 6.49 15.01
C ARG A 86 -0.49 6.10 13.94
N GLY A 87 0.38 7.04 13.53
CA GLY A 87 1.45 6.80 12.57
C GLY A 87 2.45 5.74 13.04
N ARG A 88 2.85 5.79 14.31
CA ARG A 88 3.75 4.79 14.90
C ARG A 88 3.14 3.39 14.97
N VAL A 89 1.87 3.28 15.33
CA VAL A 89 1.17 2.00 15.37
C VAL A 89 1.07 1.41 13.97
N ALA A 90 0.72 2.21 12.95
CA ALA A 90 0.64 1.78 11.56
C ALA A 90 1.98 1.23 11.04
N ALA A 91 3.09 1.95 11.29
CA ALA A 91 4.42 1.48 10.93
C ALA A 91 4.77 0.13 11.57
N ARG A 92 4.38 -0.09 12.85
CA ARG A 92 4.59 -1.35 13.56
C ARG A 92 3.73 -2.50 13.01
N VAL A 93 2.50 -2.21 12.57
CA VAL A 93 1.65 -3.20 11.87
C VAL A 93 2.36 -3.70 10.62
N GLY A 94 2.87 -2.79 9.79
CA GLY A 94 3.60 -3.14 8.58
C GLY A 94 4.87 -3.96 8.88
N ALA A 95 5.67 -3.51 9.85
CA ALA A 95 6.89 -4.22 10.25
C ALA A 95 6.61 -5.62 10.82
N LYS A 96 5.55 -5.77 11.64
CA LYS A 96 5.16 -7.08 12.18
C LYS A 96 4.70 -8.02 11.08
N PHE A 97 3.86 -7.54 10.16
CA PHE A 97 3.40 -8.32 9.00
C PHE A 97 4.59 -8.83 8.17
N GLN A 98 5.54 -7.96 7.89
CA GLN A 98 6.75 -8.33 7.16
C GLN A 98 7.57 -9.37 7.93
N ALA A 99 7.89 -9.12 9.20
CA ALA A 99 8.72 -10.01 10.01
C ALA A 99 8.14 -11.44 10.14
N GLU A 100 6.83 -11.58 10.16
CA GLU A 100 6.16 -12.88 10.21
C GLU A 100 6.29 -13.67 8.91
N LEU A 101 6.35 -12.99 7.78
CA LEU A 101 6.37 -13.63 6.46
C LEU A 101 7.76 -13.69 5.82
N ASP A 102 8.73 -12.89 6.27
CA ASP A 102 10.07 -12.82 5.68
C ASP A 102 10.72 -14.20 5.54
N GLY A 103 10.78 -14.97 6.63
CA GLY A 103 11.38 -16.30 6.62
C GLY A 103 10.65 -17.27 5.70
N ARG A 104 9.32 -17.21 5.71
CA ARG A 104 8.47 -18.07 4.87
C ARG A 104 8.59 -17.75 3.38
N VAL A 105 8.63 -16.46 3.04
CA VAL A 105 8.79 -15.99 1.66
C VAL A 105 10.20 -16.31 1.16
N PHE A 106 11.21 -16.12 2.00
CA PHE A 106 12.60 -16.45 1.66
C PHE A 106 12.78 -17.95 1.39
N ASP A 107 12.24 -18.83 2.25
CA ASP A 107 12.24 -20.28 2.03
C ASP A 107 11.55 -20.67 0.72
N ALA A 108 10.40 -20.05 0.42
CA ALA A 108 9.69 -20.26 -0.84
C ALA A 108 10.53 -19.86 -2.07
N LEU A 109 11.26 -18.75 -1.98
CA LEU A 109 12.16 -18.29 -3.06
C LEU A 109 13.35 -19.24 -3.25
N LEU A 110 13.96 -19.73 -2.17
CA LEU A 110 15.06 -20.71 -2.26
C LEU A 110 14.60 -22.00 -2.95
N ARG A 111 13.45 -22.54 -2.53
CA ARG A 111 12.90 -23.77 -3.13
C ARG A 111 12.52 -23.59 -4.59
N ARG A 112 11.99 -22.44 -4.96
CA ARG A 112 11.69 -22.08 -6.33
C ARG A 112 12.94 -22.05 -7.21
N GLY A 113 14.08 -21.59 -6.69
CA GLY A 113 15.36 -21.51 -7.39
C GLY A 113 15.89 -22.87 -7.89
N VAL A 114 15.43 -23.97 -7.34
CA VAL A 114 15.82 -25.34 -7.75
C VAL A 114 15.10 -25.80 -9.03
N ALA A 115 13.86 -25.31 -9.29
CA ALA A 115 13.07 -25.71 -10.45
C ALA A 115 13.39 -24.84 -11.69
N PRO A 116 13.94 -25.39 -12.81
CA PRO A 116 14.34 -24.62 -13.98
C PRO A 116 13.20 -23.79 -14.60
N ALA A 117 12.00 -24.35 -14.67
CA ALA A 117 10.79 -23.67 -15.19
C ALA A 117 10.37 -22.45 -14.36
N GLU A 118 10.72 -22.42 -13.09
CA GLU A 118 10.38 -21.32 -12.16
C GLU A 118 11.49 -20.25 -12.10
N ARG A 119 12.74 -20.57 -12.49
CA ARG A 119 13.84 -19.60 -12.54
C ARG A 119 13.60 -18.48 -13.55
N ALA A 120 12.87 -18.75 -14.63
CA ALA A 120 12.58 -17.77 -15.68
C ALA A 120 11.64 -16.65 -15.22
N ARG A 121 10.99 -16.76 -14.05
CA ARG A 121 10.08 -15.76 -13.53
C ARG A 121 10.78 -14.82 -12.54
N PRO A 122 10.47 -13.52 -12.53
CA PRO A 122 11.07 -12.56 -11.59
C PRO A 122 10.90 -13.01 -10.13
N ALA A 123 11.97 -13.00 -9.35
CA ALA A 123 11.97 -13.33 -7.92
C ALA A 123 11.59 -12.09 -7.10
N THR A 124 10.33 -11.66 -7.18
CA THR A 124 9.88 -10.40 -6.56
C THR A 124 9.35 -10.54 -5.13
N GLY A 125 9.23 -11.76 -4.60
CA GLY A 125 8.52 -12.06 -3.35
C GLY A 125 8.89 -11.16 -2.16
N LEU A 126 10.18 -10.90 -1.89
CA LEU A 126 10.59 -9.99 -0.82
C LEU A 126 10.26 -8.53 -1.13
N LYS A 127 10.42 -8.08 -2.39
CA LYS A 127 10.03 -6.73 -2.82
C LYS A 127 8.51 -6.54 -2.76
N ASP A 128 7.75 -7.61 -3.05
CA ASP A 128 6.29 -7.62 -2.95
C ASP A 128 5.85 -7.49 -1.49
N LEU A 129 6.51 -8.22 -0.58
CA LEU A 129 6.26 -8.13 0.85
C LEU A 129 6.58 -6.72 1.39
N GLU A 130 7.71 -6.13 0.98
CA GLU A 130 8.10 -4.77 1.32
C GLU A 130 7.08 -3.74 0.80
N SER A 131 6.51 -3.93 -0.39
CA SER A 131 5.50 -3.03 -0.95
C SER A 131 4.21 -3.01 -0.11
N ILE A 132 3.81 -4.14 0.46
CA ILE A 132 2.68 -4.25 1.39
C ILE A 132 3.02 -3.56 2.71
N GLN A 133 4.20 -3.82 3.26
CA GLN A 133 4.67 -3.19 4.50
C GLN A 133 4.68 -1.67 4.37
N ARG A 134 5.20 -1.12 3.28
CA ARG A 134 5.22 0.33 3.01
C ARG A 134 3.80 0.90 2.94
N PHE A 135 2.86 0.21 2.31
CA PHE A 135 1.46 0.63 2.25
C PHE A 135 0.82 0.66 3.65
N LEU A 136 1.05 -0.38 4.47
CA LEU A 136 0.51 -0.46 5.83
C LEU A 136 1.06 0.64 6.75
N GLY A 137 2.27 1.13 6.51
CA GLY A 137 2.87 2.25 7.24
C GLY A 137 2.61 3.64 6.65
N ALA A 138 1.93 3.73 5.51
CA ALA A 138 1.78 4.99 4.78
C ALA A 138 0.56 5.80 5.20
N PRO A 139 0.60 7.15 5.07
CA PRO A 139 -0.54 8.01 5.36
C PRO A 139 -1.81 7.68 4.57
N VAL A 140 -1.68 7.09 3.38
CA VAL A 140 -2.82 6.67 2.56
C VAL A 140 -3.69 5.60 3.23
N LEU A 141 -3.13 4.80 4.14
CA LEU A 141 -3.91 3.86 4.96
C LEU A 141 -4.92 4.60 5.83
N PHE A 142 -4.54 5.78 6.36
CA PHE A 142 -5.44 6.57 7.21
C PHE A 142 -6.64 7.12 6.44
N ALA A 143 -6.48 7.39 5.13
CA ALA A 143 -7.62 7.80 4.30
C ALA A 143 -8.77 6.77 4.35
N ILE A 144 -8.47 5.47 4.48
CA ILE A 144 -9.48 4.41 4.60
C ILE A 144 -10.26 4.54 5.93
N PHE A 145 -9.58 4.89 7.03
CA PHE A 145 -10.20 5.09 8.35
C PHE A 145 -10.89 6.45 8.49
N ASP A 146 -10.44 7.44 7.72
CA ASP A 146 -10.97 8.81 7.77
C ASP A 146 -12.14 8.98 6.76
N MET A 147 -12.24 8.14 5.72
CA MET A 147 -13.32 8.19 4.73
C MET A 147 -14.74 8.05 5.33
N PRO A 148 -15.02 7.21 6.34
CA PRO A 148 -16.32 7.16 6.99
C PRO A 148 -16.74 8.45 7.68
N TRP A 149 -15.82 9.39 7.97
CA TRP A 149 -16.08 10.69 8.56
C TRP A 149 -16.54 11.73 7.53
N THR A 150 -16.27 11.51 6.24
CA THR A 150 -16.72 12.41 5.16
C THR A 150 -18.23 12.68 5.19
N PRO A 151 -19.14 11.68 5.30
CA PRO A 151 -20.57 11.94 5.45
C PRO A 151 -20.93 12.73 6.71
N ILE A 152 -20.20 12.51 7.82
CA ILE A 152 -20.44 13.22 9.09
C ILE A 152 -20.08 14.70 8.93
N PHE A 153 -18.95 15.02 8.31
CA PHE A 153 -18.57 16.40 8.02
C PHE A 153 -19.53 17.10 7.05
N ILE A 154 -19.99 16.37 6.01
CA ILE A 154 -21.03 16.89 5.09
C ILE A 154 -22.34 17.14 5.86
N PHE A 155 -22.77 16.24 6.73
CA PHE A 155 -23.94 16.42 7.57
C PHE A 155 -23.80 17.65 8.49
N ALA A 156 -22.62 17.86 9.07
CA ALA A 156 -22.36 19.07 9.88
C ALA A 156 -22.50 20.36 9.04
N ILE A 157 -22.17 20.35 7.75
CA ILE A 157 -22.41 21.48 6.85
C ILE A 157 -23.91 21.68 6.60
N PHE A 158 -24.71 20.61 6.48
CA PHE A 158 -26.17 20.70 6.35
C PHE A 158 -26.84 21.37 7.55
N ILE A 159 -26.28 21.20 8.77
CA ILE A 159 -26.78 21.86 9.98
C ILE A 159 -26.65 23.39 9.87
N PHE A 160 -25.64 23.91 9.20
CA PHE A 160 -25.46 25.34 8.99
C PHE A 160 -26.47 25.88 7.97
N HIS A 161 -26.55 25.28 6.78
CA HIS A 161 -27.55 25.63 5.78
C HIS A 161 -27.69 24.55 4.69
N PRO A 162 -28.93 24.21 4.28
CA PRO A 162 -29.17 23.15 3.28
C PRO A 162 -28.46 23.37 1.94
N LEU A 163 -28.39 24.61 1.43
CA LEU A 163 -27.71 24.91 0.16
C LEU A 163 -26.21 24.64 0.22
N LEU A 164 -25.56 24.94 1.37
CA LEU A 164 -24.16 24.60 1.58
C LEU A 164 -23.96 23.09 1.62
N GLY A 165 -24.87 22.36 2.27
CA GLY A 165 -24.87 20.90 2.30
C GLY A 165 -24.99 20.30 0.89
N TRP A 166 -25.90 20.77 0.07
CA TRP A 166 -26.06 20.31 -1.31
C TRP A 166 -24.84 20.61 -2.18
N LEU A 167 -24.21 21.79 -2.01
CA LEU A 167 -22.94 22.12 -2.68
C LEU A 167 -21.84 21.14 -2.27
N ALA A 168 -21.77 20.79 -0.95
CA ALA A 168 -20.83 19.83 -0.45
C ALA A 168 -21.04 18.42 -1.06
N VAL A 169 -22.29 17.97 -1.13
CA VAL A 169 -22.65 16.69 -1.76
C VAL A 169 -22.28 16.70 -3.24
N ALA A 170 -22.67 17.73 -4.00
CA ALA A 170 -22.35 17.84 -5.44
C ALA A 170 -20.83 17.80 -5.68
N GLY A 171 -20.06 18.53 -4.86
CA GLY A 171 -18.59 18.50 -4.90
C GLY A 171 -18.02 17.16 -4.54
N GLY A 172 -18.54 16.49 -3.51
CA GLY A 172 -18.15 15.14 -3.12
C GLY A 172 -18.41 14.11 -4.20
N VAL A 173 -19.59 14.13 -4.82
CA VAL A 173 -19.97 13.24 -5.94
C VAL A 173 -19.03 13.46 -7.13
N PHE A 174 -18.74 14.71 -7.49
CA PHE A 174 -17.79 15.01 -8.55
C PHE A 174 -16.39 14.44 -8.25
N LEU A 175 -15.88 14.60 -7.03
CA LEU A 175 -14.59 14.05 -6.66
C LEU A 175 -14.58 12.52 -6.65
N ILE A 176 -15.65 11.87 -6.22
CA ILE A 176 -15.79 10.41 -6.33
C ILE A 176 -15.75 9.99 -7.79
N PHE A 177 -16.45 10.69 -8.67
CA PHE A 177 -16.42 10.43 -10.12
C PHE A 177 -15.00 10.56 -10.68
N VAL A 178 -14.28 11.65 -10.36
CA VAL A 178 -12.87 11.83 -10.74
C VAL A 178 -11.98 10.71 -10.19
N THR A 179 -12.23 10.26 -8.96
CA THR A 179 -11.49 9.14 -8.34
C THR A 179 -11.71 7.83 -9.09
N LEU A 180 -12.96 7.50 -9.43
CA LEU A 180 -13.28 6.31 -10.20
C LEU A 180 -12.66 6.37 -11.61
N MET A 181 -12.72 7.52 -12.26
CA MET A 181 -12.07 7.73 -13.55
C MET A 181 -10.55 7.58 -13.47
N ASN A 182 -9.91 8.15 -12.44
CA ASN A 182 -8.50 7.92 -12.15
C ASN A 182 -8.19 6.43 -12.00
N GLN A 183 -8.98 5.70 -11.21
CA GLN A 183 -8.79 4.27 -10.98
C GLN A 183 -8.83 3.47 -12.29
N VAL A 184 -9.79 3.73 -13.15
CA VAL A 184 -9.94 3.00 -14.42
C VAL A 184 -8.79 3.33 -15.37
N LEU A 185 -8.48 4.62 -15.53
CA LEU A 185 -7.50 5.09 -16.52
C LEU A 185 -6.05 4.83 -16.10
N THR A 186 -5.72 4.87 -14.78
CA THR A 186 -4.35 4.69 -14.31
C THR A 186 -3.98 3.24 -13.99
N SER A 187 -4.97 2.36 -13.78
CA SER A 187 -4.74 0.95 -13.41
C SER A 187 -3.84 0.21 -14.39
N LYS A 188 -4.10 0.33 -15.70
CA LYS A 188 -3.35 -0.36 -16.75
C LYS A 188 -1.94 0.23 -16.93
N PRO A 189 -1.75 1.56 -17.11
CA PRO A 189 -0.43 2.18 -17.18
C PRO A 189 0.45 1.89 -15.98
N VAL A 190 -0.08 1.92 -14.76
CA VAL A 190 0.67 1.61 -13.54
C VAL A 190 1.17 0.16 -13.54
N LYS A 191 0.32 -0.80 -13.94
CA LYS A 191 0.71 -2.22 -14.04
C LYS A 191 1.79 -2.43 -15.10
N GLU A 192 1.65 -1.81 -16.26
CA GLU A 192 2.63 -1.89 -17.36
C GLU A 192 3.98 -1.29 -16.95
N ALA A 193 3.98 -0.14 -16.27
CA ALA A 193 5.19 0.48 -15.74
C ALA A 193 5.91 -0.45 -14.74
N HIS A 194 5.15 -1.10 -13.84
CA HIS A 194 5.73 -2.04 -12.88
C HIS A 194 6.27 -3.30 -13.56
N ALA A 195 5.55 -3.85 -14.54
CA ALA A 195 6.01 -5.02 -15.28
C ALA A 195 7.29 -4.70 -16.08
N ALA A 196 7.35 -3.54 -16.74
CA ALA A 196 8.52 -3.09 -17.45
C ALA A 196 9.74 -2.86 -16.53
N ALA A 197 9.52 -2.27 -15.36
CA ALA A 197 10.58 -2.09 -14.35
C ALA A 197 11.10 -3.44 -13.83
N ALA A 198 10.20 -4.35 -13.46
CA ALA A 198 10.56 -5.69 -12.99
C ALA A 198 11.34 -6.49 -14.07
N PHE A 199 10.95 -6.36 -15.32
CA PHE A 199 11.67 -7.00 -16.44
C PHE A 199 13.08 -6.42 -16.61
N SER A 200 13.23 -5.10 -16.55
CA SER A 200 14.53 -4.42 -16.62
C SER A 200 15.46 -4.83 -15.48
N ASP A 201 14.91 -4.91 -14.25
CA ASP A 201 15.66 -5.34 -13.06
C ASP A 201 16.09 -6.80 -13.16
N ALA A 202 15.20 -7.69 -13.59
CA ALA A 202 15.51 -9.12 -13.80
C ALA A 202 16.57 -9.33 -14.89
N PHE A 203 16.51 -8.56 -15.97
CA PHE A 203 17.54 -8.60 -17.01
C PHE A 203 18.91 -8.17 -16.48
N ALA A 204 18.94 -7.08 -15.69
CA ALA A 204 20.19 -6.60 -15.08
C ALA A 204 20.79 -7.64 -14.12
N GLU A 205 19.95 -8.28 -13.30
CA GLU A 205 20.40 -9.31 -12.37
C GLU A 205 20.91 -10.55 -13.09
N GLY A 206 20.21 -11.05 -14.11
CA GLY A 206 20.67 -12.19 -14.91
C GLY A 206 21.99 -11.89 -15.65
N ALA A 207 22.18 -10.67 -16.16
CA ALA A 207 23.45 -10.25 -16.75
C ALA A 207 24.58 -10.18 -15.71
N ARG A 208 24.27 -9.78 -14.47
CA ARG A 208 25.22 -9.74 -13.35
C ARG A 208 25.65 -11.14 -12.90
N GLU A 209 24.70 -12.07 -12.80
CA GLU A 209 24.96 -13.45 -12.44
C GLU A 209 25.87 -14.16 -13.46
N GLN A 210 25.76 -13.77 -14.74
CA GLN A 210 26.56 -14.33 -15.84
C GLN A 210 27.70 -13.40 -16.29
N SER A 211 28.18 -12.53 -15.39
CA SER A 211 29.17 -11.50 -15.72
C SER A 211 30.47 -12.04 -16.30
N GLU A 212 30.95 -13.19 -15.85
CA GLU A 212 32.15 -13.85 -16.38
C GLU A 212 31.97 -14.29 -17.84
N LEU A 213 30.80 -14.88 -18.15
CA LEU A 213 30.46 -15.28 -19.50
C LEU A 213 30.33 -14.06 -20.43
N VAL A 214 29.64 -13.00 -19.97
CA VAL A 214 29.47 -11.77 -20.75
C VAL A 214 30.82 -11.11 -21.06
N GLN A 215 31.75 -11.11 -20.11
CA GLN A 215 33.10 -10.56 -20.33
C GLN A 215 33.96 -11.45 -21.16
N GLY A 216 33.98 -12.75 -20.88
CA GLY A 216 34.80 -13.73 -21.62
C GLY A 216 34.47 -13.84 -23.12
N LEU A 217 33.17 -13.66 -23.45
CA LEU A 217 32.70 -13.65 -24.85
C LEU A 217 32.71 -12.25 -25.50
N GLY A 218 33.16 -11.19 -24.79
CA GLY A 218 33.16 -9.84 -25.33
C GLY A 218 31.77 -9.23 -25.56
N MET A 219 30.73 -9.79 -24.96
CA MET A 219 29.32 -9.41 -25.17
C MET A 219 28.88 -8.15 -24.39
N ARG A 220 29.77 -7.53 -23.61
CA ARG A 220 29.46 -6.36 -22.78
C ARG A 220 28.73 -5.23 -23.53
N PRO A 221 29.15 -4.79 -24.75
CA PRO A 221 28.43 -3.73 -25.47
C PRO A 221 26.99 -4.14 -25.81
N ALA A 222 26.80 -5.36 -26.35
CA ALA A 222 25.48 -5.86 -26.76
C ALA A 222 24.51 -6.01 -25.55
N VAL A 223 25.01 -6.50 -24.41
CA VAL A 223 24.23 -6.63 -23.17
C VAL A 223 23.86 -5.25 -22.64
N LEU A 224 24.79 -4.27 -22.67
CA LEU A 224 24.54 -2.89 -22.25
C LEU A 224 23.47 -2.24 -23.12
N ASP A 225 23.54 -2.39 -24.44
CA ASP A 225 22.57 -1.81 -25.37
C ASP A 225 21.18 -2.45 -25.18
N ARG A 226 21.13 -3.76 -24.97
CA ARG A 226 19.88 -4.46 -24.68
C ARG A 226 19.27 -4.01 -23.36
N TRP A 227 20.09 -3.86 -22.31
CA TRP A 227 19.63 -3.35 -21.01
C TRP A 227 19.13 -1.91 -21.13
N LYS A 228 19.85 -1.02 -21.82
CA LYS A 228 19.40 0.36 -22.07
C LYS A 228 18.01 0.39 -22.70
N GLN A 229 17.79 -0.40 -23.76
CA GLN A 229 16.48 -0.47 -24.41
C GLN A 229 15.35 -0.89 -23.46
N THR A 230 15.60 -1.89 -22.59
CA THR A 230 14.60 -2.30 -21.60
C THR A 230 14.39 -1.25 -20.53
N ARG A 231 15.46 -0.58 -20.10
CA ARG A 231 15.45 0.48 -19.11
C ARG A 231 14.71 1.73 -19.60
N ASP A 232 14.96 2.13 -20.85
CA ASP A 232 14.29 3.29 -21.48
C ASP A 232 12.80 3.04 -21.61
N ARG A 233 12.36 1.84 -21.98
CA ARG A 233 10.94 1.46 -22.00
C ARG A 233 10.33 1.52 -20.61
N ALA A 234 11.01 1.00 -19.60
CA ALA A 234 10.56 1.04 -18.21
C ALA A 234 10.41 2.49 -17.73
N LEU A 235 11.40 3.34 -18.04
CA LEU A 235 11.38 4.75 -17.69
C LEU A 235 10.23 5.49 -18.38
N ALA A 236 10.06 5.33 -19.69
CA ALA A 236 8.97 5.93 -20.45
C ALA A 236 7.59 5.54 -19.90
N SER A 237 7.39 4.25 -19.59
CA SER A 237 6.13 3.77 -18.99
C SER A 237 5.92 4.36 -17.59
N SER A 238 7.00 4.49 -16.78
CA SER A 238 6.94 5.06 -15.43
C SER A 238 6.59 6.55 -15.49
N VAL A 239 7.21 7.32 -16.38
CA VAL A 239 6.91 8.75 -16.58
C VAL A 239 5.47 8.93 -17.02
N SER A 240 5.02 8.22 -18.05
CA SER A 240 3.63 8.29 -18.54
C SER A 240 2.61 7.97 -17.44
N SER A 241 2.87 6.95 -16.63
CA SER A 241 2.03 6.60 -15.49
C SER A 241 2.01 7.68 -14.41
N SER A 242 3.17 8.30 -14.14
CA SER A 242 3.31 9.39 -13.16
C SER A 242 2.61 10.65 -13.62
N ASP A 243 2.73 11.00 -14.90
CA ASP A 243 2.07 12.18 -15.51
C ASP A 243 0.56 12.05 -15.42
N LEU A 244 0.03 10.86 -15.75
CA LEU A 244 -1.41 10.61 -15.66
C LEU A 244 -1.92 10.73 -14.21
N THR A 245 -1.22 10.11 -13.25
CA THR A 245 -1.57 10.19 -11.83
C THR A 245 -1.44 11.62 -11.31
N GLY A 246 -0.38 12.33 -11.71
CA GLY A 246 -0.14 13.74 -11.37
C GLY A 246 -1.25 14.65 -11.89
N THR A 247 -1.73 14.41 -13.10
CA THR A 247 -2.85 15.16 -13.69
C THR A 247 -4.10 15.03 -12.85
N PHE A 248 -4.51 13.80 -12.48
CA PHE A 248 -5.68 13.59 -11.64
C PHE A 248 -5.52 14.21 -10.25
N THR A 249 -4.35 14.09 -9.65
CA THR A 249 -4.06 14.72 -8.35
C THR A 249 -4.18 16.24 -8.42
N THR A 250 -3.67 16.84 -9.49
CA THR A 250 -3.76 18.29 -9.71
C THR A 250 -5.21 18.75 -9.93
N ILE A 251 -5.97 18.05 -10.79
CA ILE A 251 -7.39 18.35 -11.03
C ILE A 251 -8.16 18.28 -9.70
N THR A 252 -7.98 17.22 -8.92
CA THR A 252 -8.68 17.05 -7.64
C THR A 252 -8.35 18.15 -6.65
N LYS A 253 -7.06 18.50 -6.51
CA LYS A 253 -6.59 19.57 -5.63
C LYS A 253 -7.15 20.93 -6.04
N THR A 254 -7.09 21.25 -7.34
CA THR A 254 -7.58 22.53 -7.88
C THR A 254 -9.10 22.62 -7.71
N PHE A 255 -9.82 21.55 -8.00
CA PHE A 255 -11.27 21.51 -7.81
C PHE A 255 -11.67 21.68 -6.34
N ARG A 256 -10.93 21.08 -5.41
CA ARG A 256 -11.16 21.27 -3.97
C ARG A 256 -11.01 22.74 -3.57
N PHE A 257 -9.97 23.44 -4.06
CA PHE A 257 -9.80 24.87 -3.77
C PHE A 257 -10.93 25.71 -4.40
N PHE A 258 -11.33 25.37 -5.64
CA PHE A 258 -12.48 26.00 -6.27
C PHE A 258 -13.76 25.79 -5.44
N LEU A 259 -14.01 24.57 -5.02
CA LEU A 259 -15.19 24.24 -4.21
C LEU A 259 -15.19 24.93 -2.86
N GLN A 260 -14.04 25.06 -2.22
CA GLN A 260 -13.87 25.81 -0.98
C GLN A 260 -14.18 27.32 -1.19
N SER A 261 -13.72 27.89 -2.30
CA SER A 261 -14.03 29.26 -2.68
C SER A 261 -15.53 29.44 -3.02
N ALA A 262 -16.13 28.48 -3.74
CA ALA A 262 -17.56 28.46 -4.02
C ALA A 262 -18.41 28.36 -2.74
N MET A 263 -17.94 27.57 -1.76
CA MET A 263 -18.58 27.47 -0.45
C MET A 263 -18.57 28.83 0.29
N LEU A 264 -17.44 29.56 0.24
CA LEU A 264 -17.36 30.92 0.81
C LEU A 264 -18.25 31.91 0.05
N ALA A 265 -18.28 31.86 -1.27
CA ALA A 265 -19.10 32.75 -2.09
C ALA A 265 -20.61 32.52 -1.83
N LEU A 266 -21.05 31.26 -1.83
CA LEU A 266 -22.44 30.91 -1.49
C LEU A 266 -22.78 31.27 -0.05
N GLY A 267 -21.86 31.00 0.88
CA GLY A 267 -22.00 31.38 2.29
C GLY A 267 -22.13 32.91 2.47
N ALA A 268 -21.30 33.69 1.75
CA ALA A 268 -21.39 35.15 1.77
C ALA A 268 -22.74 35.64 1.20
N TYR A 269 -23.23 35.03 0.15
CA TYR A 269 -24.58 35.33 -0.37
C TYR A 269 -25.68 35.10 0.67
N LEU A 270 -25.62 33.96 1.38
CA LEU A 270 -26.58 33.66 2.46
C LEU A 270 -26.43 34.58 3.69
N VAL A 271 -25.22 35.03 4.00
CA VAL A 271 -25.00 36.05 5.05
C VAL A 271 -25.64 37.39 4.67
N LEU A 272 -25.53 37.82 3.41
CA LEU A 272 -26.18 39.04 2.91
C LEU A 272 -27.74 38.97 3.01
N GLN A 273 -28.28 37.76 2.93
CA GLN A 273 -29.72 37.51 3.11
C GLN A 273 -30.14 37.32 4.57
N ASN A 274 -29.19 37.37 5.53
CA ASN A 274 -29.39 37.10 6.96
C ASN A 274 -29.85 35.66 7.26
N GLU A 275 -29.57 34.71 6.40
CA GLU A 275 -29.89 33.27 6.56
C GLU A 275 -28.73 32.49 7.19
N LEU A 276 -27.53 33.09 7.25
CA LEU A 276 -26.32 32.46 7.79
C LEU A 276 -25.48 33.49 8.57
N THR A 277 -24.72 33.00 9.55
CA THR A 277 -23.74 33.85 10.26
C THR A 277 -22.39 33.85 9.55
N PRO A 278 -21.58 34.93 9.67
CA PRO A 278 -20.22 34.95 9.12
C PRO A 278 -19.34 33.83 9.66
N GLY A 279 -19.49 33.45 10.93
CA GLY A 279 -18.78 32.33 11.54
C GLY A 279 -19.14 31.00 10.92
N ALA A 280 -20.43 30.73 10.67
CA ALA A 280 -20.89 29.52 10.03
C ALA A 280 -20.43 29.41 8.56
N MET A 281 -20.35 30.52 7.83
CA MET A 281 -19.80 30.59 6.47
C MET A 281 -18.34 30.08 6.44
N ILE A 282 -17.50 30.59 7.33
CA ILE A 282 -16.08 30.22 7.41
C ILE A 282 -15.92 28.78 7.91
N ALA A 283 -16.67 28.40 8.94
CA ALA A 283 -16.67 27.05 9.50
C ALA A 283 -17.07 26.01 8.43
N GLY A 284 -18.11 26.29 7.63
CA GLY A 284 -18.54 25.44 6.50
C GLY A 284 -17.47 25.24 5.44
N SER A 285 -16.75 26.32 5.09
CA SER A 285 -15.63 26.24 4.14
C SER A 285 -14.47 25.37 4.64
N ILE A 286 -14.12 25.47 5.92
CA ILE A 286 -13.08 24.65 6.55
C ILE A 286 -13.54 23.17 6.62
N LEU A 287 -14.79 22.94 7.04
CA LEU A 287 -15.36 21.58 7.08
C LEU A 287 -15.36 20.91 5.70
N MET A 288 -15.68 21.68 4.66
CA MET A 288 -15.62 21.20 3.28
C MET A 288 -14.24 20.70 2.91
N GLY A 289 -13.18 21.45 3.22
CA GLY A 289 -11.80 21.03 3.00
C GLY A 289 -11.44 19.74 3.75
N ARG A 290 -11.95 19.59 4.97
CA ARG A 290 -11.75 18.38 5.78
C ARG A 290 -12.52 17.18 5.27
N ALA A 291 -13.77 17.36 4.86
CA ALA A 291 -14.59 16.29 4.30
C ALA A 291 -13.99 15.65 3.05
N LEU A 292 -13.31 16.45 2.22
CA LEU A 292 -12.73 15.99 0.94
C LEU A 292 -11.26 15.53 1.04
N ALA A 293 -10.56 15.82 2.14
CA ALA A 293 -9.17 15.46 2.33
C ALA A 293 -8.88 13.94 2.20
N PRO A 294 -9.70 13.02 2.74
CA PRO A 294 -9.47 11.59 2.59
C PRO A 294 -9.54 11.11 1.13
N VAL A 295 -10.43 11.71 0.33
CA VAL A 295 -10.57 11.40 -1.10
C VAL A 295 -9.31 11.82 -1.87
N GLU A 296 -8.79 13.01 -1.61
CA GLU A 296 -7.55 13.51 -2.21
C GLU A 296 -6.35 12.63 -1.84
N GLN A 297 -6.23 12.23 -0.57
CA GLN A 297 -5.18 11.33 -0.10
C GLN A 297 -5.26 9.96 -0.77
N ALA A 298 -6.47 9.42 -0.96
CA ALA A 298 -6.66 8.15 -1.66
C ALA A 298 -6.20 8.22 -3.12
N ILE A 299 -6.48 9.33 -3.83
CA ILE A 299 -6.03 9.55 -5.21
C ILE A 299 -4.50 9.63 -5.27
N GLY A 300 -3.88 10.46 -4.42
CA GLY A 300 -2.42 10.63 -4.37
C GLY A 300 -1.68 9.34 -3.99
N GLY A 301 -2.27 8.53 -3.10
CA GLY A 301 -1.73 7.25 -2.65
C GLY A 301 -2.07 6.04 -3.54
N TRP A 302 -2.86 6.24 -4.61
CA TRP A 302 -3.34 5.17 -5.47
C TRP A 302 -2.23 4.27 -6.05
N PRO A 303 -1.10 4.77 -6.56
CA PRO A 303 -0.02 3.93 -7.04
C PRO A 303 0.56 3.01 -5.97
N MET A 304 0.66 3.49 -4.72
CA MET A 304 1.14 2.69 -3.59
C MET A 304 0.16 1.57 -3.25
N PHE A 305 -1.15 1.86 -3.22
CA PHE A 305 -2.19 0.86 -3.04
C PHE A 305 -2.16 -0.21 -4.14
N GLN A 306 -2.02 0.19 -5.40
CA GLN A 306 -1.91 -0.72 -6.53
C GLN A 306 -0.69 -1.65 -6.41
N ARG A 307 0.46 -1.13 -6.00
CA ARG A 307 1.67 -1.94 -5.75
C ARG A 307 1.44 -2.96 -4.64
N ALA A 308 0.88 -2.54 -3.52
CA ALA A 308 0.58 -3.44 -2.41
C ALA A 308 -0.42 -4.53 -2.81
N ARG A 309 -1.46 -4.18 -3.57
CA ARG A 309 -2.43 -5.13 -4.12
C ARG A 309 -1.79 -6.14 -5.08
N GLN A 310 -0.89 -5.67 -5.95
CA GLN A 310 -0.16 -6.53 -6.86
C GLN A 310 0.82 -7.44 -6.12
N GLY A 311 1.56 -6.89 -5.14
CA GLY A 311 2.43 -7.65 -4.26
C GLY A 311 1.67 -8.73 -3.48
N TRP A 312 0.47 -8.42 -2.99
CA TRP A 312 -0.40 -9.41 -2.34
C TRP A 312 -0.78 -10.56 -3.27
N ALA A 313 -1.16 -10.26 -4.51
CA ALA A 313 -1.51 -11.27 -5.51
C ALA A 313 -0.30 -12.14 -5.89
N SER A 314 0.88 -11.52 -6.05
CA SER A 314 2.15 -12.20 -6.34
C SER A 314 2.60 -13.11 -5.20
N LEU A 315 2.54 -12.63 -3.95
CA LEU A 315 2.86 -13.45 -2.77
C LEU A 315 1.90 -14.63 -2.62
N LYS A 316 0.61 -14.41 -2.86
CA LYS A 316 -0.37 -15.50 -2.85
C LYS A 316 -0.05 -16.55 -3.90
N ASP A 317 0.31 -16.18 -5.14
CA ASP A 317 0.71 -17.12 -6.19
C ASP A 317 2.00 -17.88 -5.80
N LEU A 318 2.99 -17.17 -5.25
CA LEU A 318 4.25 -17.76 -4.77
C LEU A 318 3.99 -18.83 -3.69
N LEU A 319 3.24 -18.48 -2.63
CA LEU A 319 2.95 -19.37 -1.51
C LEU A 319 2.06 -20.56 -1.91
N THR A 320 1.16 -20.36 -2.86
CA THR A 320 0.32 -21.44 -3.42
C THR A 320 1.18 -22.48 -4.17
N ARG A 321 2.19 -22.03 -4.93
CA ARG A 321 3.07 -22.94 -5.70
C ARG A 321 4.14 -23.60 -4.86
N THR A 322 4.50 -22.97 -3.75
CA THR A 322 5.51 -23.46 -2.81
C THR A 322 4.90 -23.65 -1.42
N PRO A 323 4.06 -24.67 -1.19
CA PRO A 323 3.41 -24.91 0.09
C PRO A 323 4.44 -25.10 1.21
N ALA A 324 4.04 -24.78 2.45
CA ALA A 324 4.88 -25.00 3.61
C ALA A 324 5.21 -26.49 3.75
N ILE A 325 6.45 -26.81 4.13
CA ILE A 325 6.81 -28.18 4.44
C ILE A 325 6.20 -28.52 5.80
N PRO A 326 5.37 -29.56 5.91
CA PRO A 326 4.88 -29.99 7.22
C PRO A 326 6.07 -30.37 8.11
N PRO A 327 5.95 -30.19 9.44
CA PRO A 327 7.01 -30.58 10.35
C PRO A 327 7.34 -32.06 10.15
N VAL A 328 8.59 -32.33 9.80
CA VAL A 328 9.09 -33.71 9.64
C VAL A 328 9.51 -34.26 11.00
N THR A 329 9.23 -35.53 11.24
CA THR A 329 9.73 -36.24 12.43
C THR A 329 11.25 -36.15 12.44
N GLN A 330 11.83 -35.62 13.51
CA GLN A 330 13.29 -35.61 13.67
C GLN A 330 13.78 -37.06 13.85
N LEU A 331 14.51 -37.52 12.84
CA LEU A 331 15.19 -38.80 12.94
C LEU A 331 16.45 -38.65 13.80
N PRO A 332 16.87 -39.71 14.50
CA PRO A 332 18.17 -39.70 15.18
C PRO A 332 19.29 -39.41 14.16
N THR A 333 20.39 -38.84 14.67
CA THR A 333 21.54 -38.49 13.83
C THR A 333 22.00 -39.71 13.04
N PRO A 334 21.96 -39.65 11.68
CA PRO A 334 22.35 -40.79 10.85
C PRO A 334 23.82 -41.12 11.05
N ARG A 335 24.18 -42.38 10.94
CA ARG A 335 25.55 -42.79 10.73
C ARG A 335 26.00 -42.28 9.37
N ALA A 336 27.27 -41.85 9.24
CA ALA A 336 27.78 -41.28 7.98
C ALA A 336 28.05 -42.40 6.95
N ILE A 337 27.07 -43.24 6.68
CA ILE A 337 27.11 -44.31 5.68
C ILE A 337 26.08 -43.94 4.59
N LEU A 338 26.54 -43.83 3.37
CA LEU A 338 25.67 -43.60 2.20
C LEU A 338 25.66 -44.85 1.30
N GLU A 339 24.51 -45.49 1.22
CA GLU A 339 24.32 -46.66 0.36
C GLU A 339 23.28 -46.35 -0.73
N ALA A 340 23.67 -46.52 -1.99
CA ALA A 340 22.82 -46.37 -3.15
C ALA A 340 22.71 -47.71 -3.85
N TYR A 341 21.47 -48.15 -4.12
CA TYR A 341 21.20 -49.40 -4.83
C TYR A 341 20.33 -49.11 -6.04
N GLN A 342 20.87 -49.40 -7.26
CA GLN A 342 20.19 -49.21 -8.54
C GLN A 342 19.53 -47.84 -8.72
N VAL A 343 20.18 -46.79 -8.23
CA VAL A 343 19.64 -45.42 -8.28
C VAL A 343 19.66 -44.89 -9.72
N THR A 344 18.50 -44.44 -10.18
CA THR A 344 18.34 -43.72 -11.44
C THR A 344 17.96 -42.30 -11.17
N VAL A 345 18.73 -41.32 -11.65
CA VAL A 345 18.50 -39.88 -11.42
C VAL A 345 18.10 -39.21 -12.73
N VAL A 346 16.92 -38.60 -12.69
CA VAL A 346 16.41 -37.71 -13.74
C VAL A 346 16.44 -36.28 -13.18
N PRO A 347 17.24 -35.36 -13.74
CA PRO A 347 17.28 -33.99 -13.28
C PRO A 347 15.91 -33.30 -13.39
N PRO A 348 15.59 -32.35 -12.50
CA PRO A 348 14.36 -31.59 -12.61
C PRO A 348 14.26 -30.86 -13.94
N GLY A 349 13.16 -31.11 -14.69
CA GLY A 349 12.92 -30.51 -16.01
C GLY A 349 13.43 -31.31 -17.22
N GLU A 350 14.14 -32.41 -17.00
CA GLU A 350 14.56 -33.34 -18.06
C GLU A 350 13.65 -34.58 -18.08
N GLN A 351 13.61 -35.25 -19.22
CA GLN A 351 12.90 -36.54 -19.40
C GLN A 351 13.85 -37.72 -19.50
N VAL A 352 15.15 -37.46 -19.60
CA VAL A 352 16.19 -38.47 -19.77
C VAL A 352 16.98 -38.60 -18.46
N ALA A 353 17.22 -39.86 -18.07
CA ALA A 353 18.00 -40.14 -16.87
C ALA A 353 19.50 -39.88 -17.16
N THR A 354 20.10 -38.99 -16.34
CA THR A 354 21.54 -38.68 -16.38
C THR A 354 22.38 -39.79 -15.75
N LEU A 355 21.87 -40.39 -14.66
CA LEU A 355 22.46 -41.57 -14.04
C LEU A 355 21.45 -42.72 -14.08
N ARG A 356 21.90 -43.92 -14.42
CA ARG A 356 21.04 -45.10 -14.50
C ARG A 356 21.63 -46.26 -13.71
N MET A 357 20.81 -46.85 -12.85
CA MET A 357 21.13 -48.09 -12.14
C MET A 357 22.47 -48.05 -11.37
N LEU A 358 22.83 -46.90 -10.83
CA LEU A 358 24.08 -46.71 -10.10
C LEU A 358 23.93 -47.34 -8.70
N SER A 359 24.91 -48.18 -8.32
CA SER A 359 24.99 -48.77 -6.99
C SER A 359 26.37 -48.52 -6.40
N PHE A 360 26.41 -47.97 -5.18
CA PHE A 360 27.64 -47.73 -4.46
C PHE A 360 27.36 -47.67 -2.94
N ARG A 361 28.40 -47.84 -2.14
CA ARG A 361 28.41 -47.70 -0.73
C ARG A 361 29.61 -46.88 -0.26
N LEU A 362 29.35 -45.82 0.49
CA LEU A 362 30.41 -44.98 1.10
C LEU A 362 30.33 -45.18 2.61
N GLU A 363 31.47 -45.51 3.23
CA GLU A 363 31.59 -45.61 4.66
C GLU A 363 32.15 -44.33 5.27
N GLU A 364 32.07 -44.19 6.59
CA GLU A 364 32.56 -43.02 7.31
C GLU A 364 34.00 -42.69 6.96
N GLY A 365 34.30 -41.44 6.61
CA GLY A 365 35.65 -40.96 6.32
C GLY A 365 36.18 -41.38 4.93
N THR A 366 35.40 -42.04 4.09
CA THR A 366 35.81 -42.37 2.73
C THR A 366 35.26 -41.35 1.73
N ALA A 367 36.02 -41.11 0.64
CA ALA A 367 35.60 -40.33 -0.53
C ALA A 367 35.62 -41.20 -1.76
N MET A 368 34.77 -40.89 -2.75
CA MET A 368 34.65 -41.60 -4.02
C MET A 368 35.04 -40.68 -5.17
#